data_022b9dc78b25dde57518d487914a7355
#
_entry.id   022b9dc78b25dde57518d487914a7355
#
_cell.length_a   1.000
_cell.length_b   1.000
_cell.length_c   1.000
_cell.angle_alpha   90.00
_cell.angle_beta   90.00
_cell.angle_gamma   90.00
#
_symmetry.space_group_name_H-M   'P 1'
#
loop_
_entity.id
_entity.type
_entity.pdbx_description
1 polymer ?
#
loop_
_entity_poly.entity_id
_entity_poly.type
_entity_poly.pdbx_seq_one_letter_code
_entity_poly.pdbx_strand_id
1 'polypeptide(L)'
;MKKIMIVAAVSLLLAGCSSTSEKTPHTGSKKASSAVATNAVESPTEDTETADASDPIALDEIDCSGEYYSTVEDAWADEQDLCDATLSGTEMSKREEKALQVAYGDEGDLDSLATLYGICAQSGSDSWSYLQQAGSKEQLAEVRGALLLCPDHPDKSKVEKLVGSAANRNKLEDEGRVFGDGVYRVGSEIKPGTYYVTDVEGCYWERTDGNGETIDNNFVTAAKRVQVTIHANDYSFDSEGCGRWQPTGS
;
A
#
# COMPACT_ATOMS: atom_id res chain seq x y z
N MET A 1 -49.34 11.61 1.35
CA MET A 1 -49.32 12.61 2.42
C MET A 1 -47.87 12.89 2.82
N LYS A 2 -47.50 14.17 2.75
CA LYS A 2 -46.26 14.83 3.25
C LYS A 2 -44.87 14.28 2.88
N LYS A 3 -44.30 14.92 1.86
CA LYS A 3 -42.87 15.05 1.60
C LYS A 3 -42.20 15.84 2.74
N ILE A 4 -41.06 15.39 3.21
CA ILE A 4 -40.12 16.20 3.99
C ILE A 4 -38.81 16.18 3.22
N MET A 5 -38.50 17.33 2.61
CA MET A 5 -37.14 17.67 2.11
C MET A 5 -36.33 18.19 3.30
N ILE A 6 -35.15 17.64 3.50
CA ILE A 6 -34.13 18.24 4.35
C ILE A 6 -32.97 18.65 3.45
N VAL A 7 -32.84 19.96 3.29
CA VAL A 7 -31.68 20.61 2.64
C VAL A 7 -30.67 20.88 3.74
N ALA A 8 -29.49 20.27 3.66
CA ALA A 8 -28.34 20.60 4.49
C ALA A 8 -27.39 21.48 3.70
N ALA A 9 -27.30 22.75 4.10
CA ALA A 9 -26.35 23.73 3.58
C ALA A 9 -24.97 23.47 4.24
N VAL A 10 -23.95 23.28 3.42
CA VAL A 10 -22.55 23.25 3.85
C VAL A 10 -21.95 24.63 3.63
N SER A 11 -21.63 25.32 4.73
CA SER A 11 -20.92 26.60 4.71
C SER A 11 -19.42 26.41 4.69
N LEU A 12 -18.76 26.87 3.63
CA LEU A 12 -17.29 27.00 3.57
C LEU A 12 -16.89 28.25 4.40
N LEU A 13 -16.00 28.05 5.36
CA LEU A 13 -15.24 29.10 6.01
C LEU A 13 -13.77 29.00 5.58
N LEU A 14 -13.36 29.96 4.75
CA LEU A 14 -11.96 30.25 4.43
C LEU A 14 -11.42 31.18 5.52
N ALA A 15 -10.41 30.73 6.26
CA ALA A 15 -9.60 31.58 7.13
C ALA A 15 -8.16 31.54 6.64
N GLY A 16 -7.73 32.60 5.98
CA GLY A 16 -6.34 32.87 5.68
C GLY A 16 -5.62 33.44 6.91
N CYS A 17 -4.40 33.00 7.16
CA CYS A 17 -3.45 33.71 8.03
C CYS A 17 -2.13 33.90 7.28
N SER A 18 -1.92 35.16 6.89
CA SER A 18 -0.60 35.71 6.56
C SER A 18 0.16 35.97 7.85
N SER A 19 1.40 35.58 7.94
CA SER A 19 2.34 36.12 8.92
C SER A 19 3.63 36.54 8.25
N THR A 20 3.82 37.83 8.36
CA THR A 20 4.89 38.70 7.89
C THR A 20 6.18 38.41 8.68
N SER A 21 7.27 38.37 7.93
CA SER A 21 8.65 38.38 8.36
C SER A 21 9.00 39.73 9.01
N GLU A 22 9.61 39.71 10.16
CA GLU A 22 10.30 40.88 10.72
C GLU A 22 11.74 40.53 11.09
N LYS A 23 12.61 41.30 10.45
CA LYS A 23 14.09 41.24 10.49
C LYS A 23 14.53 42.44 11.28
N THR A 24 15.29 42.26 12.36
CA THR A 24 16.08 43.34 12.95
C THR A 24 17.47 42.88 13.37
N PRO A 25 18.50 43.68 13.07
CA PRO A 25 19.89 43.36 13.33
C PRO A 25 20.35 44.02 14.63
N HIS A 26 21.25 43.42 15.36
CA HIS A 26 22.05 44.12 16.36
C HIS A 26 23.54 43.93 16.14
N THR A 27 24.16 45.09 15.98
CA THR A 27 25.58 45.43 15.80
C THR A 27 26.26 45.56 17.16
N GLY A 28 27.53 45.13 17.22
CA GLY A 28 28.60 45.83 17.96
C GLY A 28 28.99 45.25 19.33
N SER A 29 30.19 44.88 19.59
CA SER A 29 31.33 45.75 19.81
C SER A 29 32.58 44.96 20.21
N LYS A 30 33.71 45.43 19.76
CA LYS A 30 35.06 45.01 20.04
C LYS A 30 35.47 45.14 21.53
N LYS A 31 36.37 44.24 22.00
CA LYS A 31 37.56 44.72 22.68
C LYS A 31 38.67 43.65 22.70
N ALA A 32 39.85 44.07 22.32
CA ALA A 32 41.09 43.33 22.32
C ALA A 32 41.79 43.43 23.68
N SER A 33 42.60 42.44 24.00
CA SER A 33 43.91 42.66 24.63
C SER A 33 44.69 41.35 24.77
N SER A 34 45.76 41.25 24.08
CA SER A 34 47.18 41.06 24.39
C SER A 34 47.63 39.76 25.09
N ALA A 35 48.34 39.00 24.30
CA ALA A 35 49.63 38.32 24.40
C ALA A 35 50.19 37.88 25.74
N VAL A 36 50.56 36.58 25.84
CA VAL A 36 51.89 36.11 26.28
C VAL A 36 52.19 34.81 25.50
N ALA A 37 53.36 34.75 24.88
CA ALA A 37 53.91 33.58 24.24
C ALA A 37 54.60 32.66 25.23
N THR A 38 54.41 31.37 25.12
CA THR A 38 55.35 30.36 25.60
C THR A 38 55.40 29.20 24.61
N ASN A 39 56.56 28.93 24.06
CA ASN A 39 56.91 27.81 23.21
C ASN A 39 56.70 26.48 23.94
N ALA A 40 56.04 25.53 23.30
CA ALA A 40 56.20 24.13 23.57
C ALA A 40 55.92 23.31 22.30
N VAL A 41 56.99 22.73 21.78
CA VAL A 41 57.22 21.46 21.10
C VAL A 41 56.03 20.91 20.30
N GLU A 42 56.19 20.92 18.98
CA GLU A 42 55.42 20.14 18.02
C GLU A 42 55.60 18.64 18.26
N SER A 43 54.50 17.98 18.57
CA SER A 43 54.29 16.54 18.27
C SER A 43 53.41 16.45 17.06
N PRO A 44 53.69 15.61 16.07
CA PRO A 44 52.79 15.41 14.95
C PRO A 44 51.53 14.69 15.49
N THR A 45 50.41 15.40 15.48
CA THR A 45 49.08 14.79 15.57
C THR A 45 48.88 14.03 14.28
N GLU A 46 48.93 12.71 14.35
CA GLU A 46 48.30 11.87 13.38
C GLU A 46 46.83 12.31 13.28
N ASP A 47 46.46 12.83 12.11
CA ASP A 47 45.08 12.91 11.71
C ASP A 47 44.56 11.46 11.63
N THR A 48 44.01 11.01 12.75
CA THR A 48 43.12 9.85 12.74
C THR A 48 41.86 10.33 11.99
N GLU A 49 41.81 10.09 10.67
CA GLU A 49 40.53 9.97 9.99
C GLU A 49 39.70 9.03 10.82
N THR A 50 38.75 9.58 11.55
CA THR A 50 37.63 8.82 12.10
C THR A 50 36.93 8.28 10.85
N ALA A 51 37.22 7.03 10.49
CA ALA A 51 36.36 6.26 9.65
C ALA A 51 34.98 6.40 10.27
N ASP A 52 34.07 6.97 9.52
CA ASP A 52 32.65 7.03 9.85
C ASP A 52 32.25 5.57 10.07
N ALA A 53 32.13 5.17 11.34
CA ALA A 53 31.73 3.81 11.67
C ALA A 53 30.25 3.76 11.31
N SER A 54 29.96 3.21 10.12
CA SER A 54 28.60 2.95 9.69
C SER A 54 27.94 2.06 10.75
N ASP A 55 26.85 2.55 11.29
CA ASP A 55 26.09 1.89 12.35
C ASP A 55 25.05 0.99 11.66
N PRO A 56 25.12 -0.35 11.85
CA PRO A 56 24.13 -1.25 11.24
C PRO A 56 22.71 -0.88 11.66
N ILE A 57 21.75 -1.10 10.75
CA ILE A 57 20.34 -0.92 11.09
C ILE A 57 19.97 -1.82 12.26
N ALA A 58 19.33 -1.24 13.25
CA ALA A 58 18.79 -1.92 14.42
C ALA A 58 17.27 -1.68 14.50
N LEU A 59 16.53 -2.72 14.82
CA LEU A 59 15.11 -2.63 15.18
C LEU A 59 15.03 -2.19 16.65
N ASP A 60 14.58 -0.95 16.89
CA ASP A 60 14.50 -0.37 18.22
C ASP A 60 13.23 -0.78 18.95
N GLU A 61 12.09 -0.71 18.25
CA GLU A 61 10.79 -0.97 18.84
C GLU A 61 9.77 -1.36 17.75
N ILE A 62 8.83 -2.21 18.12
CA ILE A 62 7.60 -2.50 17.36
C ILE A 62 6.42 -2.08 18.23
N ASP A 63 5.58 -1.18 17.73
CA ASP A 63 4.32 -0.77 18.33
C ASP A 63 3.15 -1.42 17.60
N CYS A 64 2.45 -2.32 18.29
CA CYS A 64 1.26 -2.97 17.75
C CYS A 64 0.03 -2.45 18.51
N SER A 65 -0.56 -1.33 18.03
CA SER A 65 -1.76 -0.72 18.62
C SER A 65 -1.62 -0.34 20.11
N GLY A 66 -0.39 0.06 20.52
CA GLY A 66 -0.06 0.48 21.89
C GLY A 66 0.54 -0.64 22.76
N GLU A 67 0.76 -1.82 22.21
CA GLU A 67 1.58 -2.88 22.80
C GLU A 67 2.96 -2.88 22.15
N TYR A 68 4.02 -2.93 22.96
CA TYR A 68 5.40 -2.69 22.54
C TYR A 68 6.24 -3.96 22.62
N TYR A 69 6.99 -4.25 21.53
CA TYR A 69 7.83 -5.42 21.41
C TYR A 69 9.25 -5.04 20.98
N SER A 70 10.23 -5.82 21.41
CA SER A 70 11.63 -5.64 21.01
C SER A 70 12.03 -6.53 19.82
N THR A 71 11.23 -7.53 19.49
CA THR A 71 11.46 -8.45 18.36
C THR A 71 10.16 -8.76 17.64
N VAL A 72 10.27 -9.14 16.38
CA VAL A 72 9.09 -9.56 15.59
C VAL A 72 8.49 -10.88 16.10
N GLU A 73 9.33 -11.76 16.65
CA GLU A 73 8.93 -13.04 17.19
C GLU A 73 8.03 -12.88 18.43
N ASP A 74 8.29 -11.87 19.27
CA ASP A 74 7.44 -11.57 20.43
C ASP A 74 6.06 -11.07 19.97
N ALA A 75 5.99 -10.21 18.95
CA ALA A 75 4.74 -9.75 18.35
C ALA A 75 3.94 -10.91 17.71
N TRP A 76 4.62 -11.89 17.09
CA TRP A 76 3.97 -13.09 16.53
C TRP A 76 3.35 -13.97 17.60
N ALA A 77 3.98 -14.06 18.78
CA ALA A 77 3.47 -14.88 19.89
C ALA A 77 2.10 -14.36 20.40
N ASP A 78 1.86 -13.05 20.25
CA ASP A 78 0.62 -12.38 20.66
C ASP A 78 -0.36 -12.13 19.49
N GLU A 79 -0.09 -12.67 18.30
CA GLU A 79 -0.95 -12.63 17.11
C GLU A 79 -1.42 -11.22 16.72
N GLN A 80 -0.49 -10.26 16.62
CA GLN A 80 -0.79 -8.86 16.36
C GLN A 80 -1.21 -8.57 14.91
N ASP A 81 -2.19 -7.67 14.71
CA ASP A 81 -2.76 -7.35 13.38
C ASP A 81 -2.21 -6.07 12.75
N LEU A 82 -1.92 -5.03 13.54
CA LEU A 82 -1.46 -3.73 13.07
C LEU A 82 -0.23 -3.31 13.85
N CYS A 83 0.91 -3.28 13.20
CA CYS A 83 2.18 -2.93 13.83
C CYS A 83 2.93 -1.90 13.00
N ASP A 84 3.60 -0.99 13.69
CA ASP A 84 4.61 -0.06 13.19
C ASP A 84 5.96 -0.41 13.79
N ALA A 85 7.06 -0.08 13.11
CA ALA A 85 8.39 -0.32 13.63
C ALA A 85 9.21 0.97 13.66
N THR A 86 10.12 1.07 14.61
CA THR A 86 11.11 2.15 14.70
C THR A 86 12.50 1.55 14.51
N LEU A 87 13.29 2.19 13.66
CA LEU A 87 14.63 1.75 13.32
C LEU A 87 15.65 2.85 13.63
N SER A 88 16.88 2.43 13.96
CA SER A 88 18.05 3.30 14.02
C SER A 88 19.20 2.73 13.20
N GLY A 89 20.30 3.49 13.07
CA GLY A 89 21.45 3.09 12.26
C GLY A 89 21.41 3.66 10.84
N THR A 90 22.43 3.35 10.06
CA THR A 90 22.65 3.91 8.71
C THR A 90 23.08 2.89 7.67
N GLU A 91 23.56 1.71 8.08
CA GLU A 91 24.05 0.68 7.18
C GLU A 91 23.07 -0.49 7.09
N MET A 92 22.45 -0.64 5.92
CA MET A 92 21.52 -1.73 5.63
C MET A 92 22.28 -3.03 5.33
N SER A 93 21.75 -4.13 5.83
CA SER A 93 22.19 -5.46 5.41
C SER A 93 21.74 -5.75 3.97
N LYS A 94 22.40 -6.68 3.29
CA LYS A 94 22.00 -7.13 1.94
C LYS A 94 20.57 -7.68 1.89
N ARG A 95 20.04 -8.15 3.00
CA ARG A 95 18.65 -8.64 3.09
C ARG A 95 17.68 -7.48 3.10
N GLU A 96 17.97 -6.42 3.86
CA GLU A 96 17.17 -5.19 3.92
C GLU A 96 17.19 -4.45 2.59
N GLU A 97 18.37 -4.27 1.97
CA GLU A 97 18.46 -3.70 0.62
C GLU A 97 17.61 -4.47 -0.39
N LYS A 98 17.67 -5.81 -0.35
CA LYS A 98 16.85 -6.65 -1.23
C LYS A 98 15.36 -6.55 -0.94
N ALA A 99 14.96 -6.45 0.32
CA ALA A 99 13.56 -6.29 0.73
C ALA A 99 13.00 -4.97 0.21
N LEU A 100 13.74 -3.87 0.40
CA LEU A 100 13.40 -2.54 -0.14
C LEU A 100 13.31 -2.55 -1.66
N GLN A 101 14.28 -3.14 -2.34
CA GLN A 101 14.28 -3.25 -3.81
C GLN A 101 13.05 -3.98 -4.34
N VAL A 102 12.57 -5.02 -3.63
CA VAL A 102 11.36 -5.77 -4.01
C VAL A 102 10.09 -4.97 -3.74
N ALA A 103 10.06 -4.21 -2.64
CA ALA A 103 8.88 -3.45 -2.23
C ALA A 103 8.73 -2.12 -2.96
N TYR A 104 9.81 -1.35 -3.07
CA TYR A 104 9.79 0.05 -3.51
C TYR A 104 10.74 0.38 -4.67
N GLY A 105 11.53 -0.61 -5.13
CA GLY A 105 12.56 -0.34 -6.14
C GLY A 105 13.63 0.60 -5.61
N ASP A 106 14.01 1.59 -6.43
CA ASP A 106 15.06 2.56 -6.08
C ASP A 106 14.55 3.70 -5.18
N GLU A 107 13.26 3.70 -4.81
CA GLU A 107 12.62 4.75 -3.99
C GLU A 107 12.58 4.39 -2.48
N GLY A 108 13.03 3.20 -2.10
CA GLY A 108 13.02 2.73 -0.71
C GLY A 108 14.06 3.44 0.17
N ASP A 109 13.67 3.84 1.36
CA ASP A 109 14.45 4.51 2.39
C ASP A 109 14.30 3.83 3.77
N LEU A 110 14.81 4.45 4.83
CA LEU A 110 14.73 3.91 6.19
C LEU A 110 13.29 3.82 6.71
N ASP A 111 12.44 4.81 6.39
CA ASP A 111 11.03 4.81 6.78
C ASP A 111 10.26 3.70 6.05
N SER A 112 10.60 3.48 4.78
CA SER A 112 10.08 2.36 3.99
C SER A 112 10.50 1.01 4.59
N LEU A 113 11.74 0.90 5.08
CA LEU A 113 12.22 -0.31 5.77
C LEU A 113 11.48 -0.54 7.09
N ALA A 114 11.23 0.51 7.85
CA ALA A 114 10.43 0.45 9.08
C ALA A 114 9.01 -0.07 8.79
N THR A 115 8.38 0.40 7.71
CA THR A 115 7.09 -0.13 7.23
C THR A 115 7.15 -1.64 6.97
N LEU A 116 8.21 -2.13 6.32
CA LEU A 116 8.37 -3.57 6.05
C LEU A 116 8.55 -4.38 7.34
N TYR A 117 9.24 -3.86 8.34
CA TYR A 117 9.35 -4.48 9.67
C TYR A 117 8.01 -4.49 10.41
N GLY A 118 7.23 -3.41 10.32
CA GLY A 118 5.85 -3.37 10.84
C GLY A 118 4.97 -4.44 10.21
N ILE A 119 4.98 -4.57 8.87
CA ILE A 119 4.25 -5.63 8.16
C ILE A 119 4.76 -7.03 8.57
N CYS A 120 6.07 -7.18 8.74
CA CYS A 120 6.71 -8.41 9.17
C CYS A 120 6.25 -8.86 10.56
N ALA A 121 5.98 -7.93 11.47
CA ALA A 121 5.54 -8.22 12.84
C ALA A 121 4.08 -8.72 12.93
N GLN A 122 3.27 -8.50 11.89
CA GLN A 122 1.84 -8.86 11.89
C GLN A 122 1.63 -10.35 11.68
N SER A 123 0.87 -10.99 12.55
CA SER A 123 0.52 -12.43 12.45
C SER A 123 -0.92 -12.73 12.87
N GLY A 124 -1.70 -11.71 13.22
CA GLY A 124 -3.09 -11.84 13.62
C GLY A 124 -4.01 -12.36 12.51
N SER A 125 -5.20 -12.78 12.88
CA SER A 125 -6.15 -13.42 11.96
C SER A 125 -6.60 -12.48 10.83
N ASP A 126 -6.68 -11.19 11.10
CA ASP A 126 -7.21 -10.16 10.19
C ASP A 126 -6.13 -9.44 9.39
N SER A 127 -4.84 -9.59 9.75
CA SER A 127 -3.68 -8.95 9.12
C SER A 127 -3.66 -9.06 7.59
N TRP A 128 -4.12 -10.17 7.06
CA TRP A 128 -4.03 -10.49 5.63
C TRP A 128 -5.36 -10.46 4.90
N SER A 129 -6.44 -10.00 5.55
CA SER A 129 -7.79 -9.98 4.99
C SER A 129 -7.90 -9.12 3.72
N TYR A 130 -7.17 -8.01 3.64
CA TYR A 130 -7.14 -7.12 2.48
C TYR A 130 -6.57 -7.81 1.22
N LEU A 131 -5.65 -8.75 1.36
CA LEU A 131 -5.09 -9.53 0.24
C LEU A 131 -6.15 -10.43 -0.42
N GLN A 132 -7.16 -10.85 0.34
CA GLN A 132 -8.25 -11.69 -0.17
C GLN A 132 -9.22 -10.87 -1.05
N GLN A 133 -9.40 -9.60 -0.74
CA GLN A 133 -10.38 -8.73 -1.38
C GLN A 133 -9.78 -7.93 -2.55
N ALA A 134 -8.75 -7.14 -2.32
CA ALA A 134 -8.19 -6.21 -3.30
C ALA A 134 -6.81 -5.69 -2.90
N GLY A 135 -5.81 -6.55 -2.74
CA GLY A 135 -4.44 -6.08 -2.55
C GLY A 135 -3.93 -5.34 -3.80
N SER A 136 -3.49 -4.09 -3.68
CA SER A 136 -2.86 -3.36 -4.79
C SER A 136 -1.51 -3.97 -5.16
N LYS A 137 -0.95 -3.60 -6.31
CA LYS A 137 0.37 -4.07 -6.73
C LYS A 137 1.45 -3.65 -5.75
N GLU A 138 1.35 -2.43 -5.23
CA GLU A 138 2.24 -1.85 -4.24
C GLU A 138 2.16 -2.62 -2.91
N GLN A 139 0.96 -2.83 -2.38
CA GLN A 139 0.76 -3.63 -1.17
C GLN A 139 1.30 -5.06 -1.30
N LEU A 140 1.12 -5.69 -2.48
CA LEU A 140 1.68 -7.02 -2.72
C LEU A 140 3.21 -6.99 -2.77
N ALA A 141 3.83 -5.91 -3.25
CA ALA A 141 5.27 -5.73 -3.27
C ALA A 141 5.82 -5.54 -1.85
N GLU A 142 5.17 -4.72 -1.02
CA GLU A 142 5.51 -4.53 0.39
C GLU A 142 5.45 -5.84 1.18
N VAL A 143 4.37 -6.61 1.05
CA VAL A 143 4.26 -7.91 1.72
C VAL A 143 5.37 -8.88 1.26
N ARG A 144 5.73 -8.88 -0.03
CA ARG A 144 6.88 -9.69 -0.50
C ARG A 144 8.20 -9.23 0.10
N GLY A 145 8.42 -7.91 0.21
CA GLY A 145 9.59 -7.33 0.88
C GLY A 145 9.64 -7.74 2.34
N ALA A 146 8.54 -7.60 3.08
CA ALA A 146 8.44 -8.00 4.48
C ALA A 146 8.74 -9.50 4.70
N LEU A 147 8.21 -10.39 3.85
CA LEU A 147 8.51 -11.83 3.93
C LEU A 147 9.97 -12.20 3.62
N LEU A 148 10.74 -11.30 2.96
CA LEU A 148 12.18 -11.45 2.81
C LEU A 148 12.93 -11.09 4.09
N LEU A 149 12.47 -10.08 4.83
CA LEU A 149 13.02 -9.72 6.15
C LEU A 149 12.78 -10.84 7.15
N CYS A 150 11.59 -11.42 7.14
CA CYS A 150 11.11 -12.42 8.10
C CYS A 150 10.91 -13.80 7.44
N PRO A 151 12.01 -14.54 7.16
CA PRO A 151 11.91 -15.84 6.50
C PRO A 151 11.19 -16.90 7.34
N ASP A 152 11.16 -16.73 8.66
CA ASP A 152 10.60 -17.66 9.64
C ASP A 152 9.19 -17.25 10.10
N HIS A 153 8.56 -16.27 9.40
CA HIS A 153 7.20 -15.80 9.70
C HIS A 153 6.20 -16.97 9.78
N PRO A 154 5.38 -17.06 10.86
CA PRO A 154 4.50 -18.20 11.11
C PRO A 154 3.48 -18.44 9.99
N ASP A 155 2.94 -17.37 9.42
CA ASP A 155 1.94 -17.40 8.33
C ASP A 155 2.56 -17.39 6.92
N LYS A 156 3.87 -17.45 6.75
CA LYS A 156 4.54 -17.24 5.46
C LYS A 156 3.88 -17.99 4.30
N SER A 157 3.68 -19.30 4.45
CA SER A 157 3.08 -20.11 3.38
C SER A 157 1.64 -19.74 3.04
N LYS A 158 0.87 -19.26 4.01
CA LYS A 158 -0.50 -18.75 3.82
C LYS A 158 -0.45 -17.44 3.07
N VAL A 159 0.39 -16.51 3.51
CA VAL A 159 0.55 -15.17 2.94
C VAL A 159 1.07 -15.24 1.50
N GLU A 160 2.08 -16.08 1.21
CA GLU A 160 2.59 -16.28 -0.16
C GLU A 160 1.48 -16.75 -1.12
N LYS A 161 0.58 -17.64 -0.69
CA LYS A 161 -0.56 -18.08 -1.49
C LYS A 161 -1.57 -16.94 -1.73
N LEU A 162 -1.86 -16.13 -0.71
CA LEU A 162 -2.74 -14.96 -0.83
C LEU A 162 -2.15 -13.94 -1.79
N VAL A 163 -0.87 -13.61 -1.65
CA VAL A 163 -0.14 -12.71 -2.55
C VAL A 163 -0.15 -13.23 -3.99
N GLY A 164 0.07 -14.52 -4.20
CA GLY A 164 -0.01 -15.15 -5.52
C GLY A 164 -1.40 -15.04 -6.14
N SER A 165 -2.44 -15.30 -5.35
CA SER A 165 -3.85 -15.19 -5.79
C SER A 165 -4.23 -13.76 -6.12
N ALA A 166 -3.85 -12.80 -5.29
CA ALA A 166 -4.10 -11.38 -5.52
C ALA A 166 -3.34 -10.86 -6.76
N ALA A 167 -2.08 -11.26 -6.94
CA ALA A 167 -1.30 -10.91 -8.13
C ALA A 167 -1.91 -11.45 -9.43
N ASN A 168 -2.42 -12.69 -9.40
CA ASN A 168 -3.13 -13.26 -10.55
C ASN A 168 -4.42 -12.49 -10.85
N ARG A 169 -5.18 -12.11 -9.83
CA ARG A 169 -6.38 -11.28 -10.00
C ARG A 169 -6.04 -9.92 -10.62
N ASN A 170 -5.03 -9.20 -10.09
CA ASN A 170 -4.58 -7.92 -10.64
C ASN A 170 -4.18 -8.06 -12.12
N LYS A 171 -3.49 -9.15 -12.48
CA LYS A 171 -3.16 -9.44 -13.88
C LYS A 171 -4.42 -9.62 -14.73
N LEU A 172 -5.41 -10.35 -14.25
CA LEU A 172 -6.67 -10.56 -14.99
C LEU A 172 -7.48 -9.26 -15.11
N GLU A 173 -7.42 -8.36 -14.11
CA GLU A 173 -8.00 -7.01 -14.19
C GLU A 173 -7.31 -6.16 -15.26
N ASP A 174 -5.98 -6.11 -15.27
CA ASP A 174 -5.19 -5.41 -16.29
C ASP A 174 -5.49 -5.94 -17.71
N GLU A 175 -5.75 -7.23 -17.85
CA GLU A 175 -6.12 -7.85 -19.11
C GLU A 175 -7.58 -7.62 -19.50
N GLY A 176 -8.40 -6.98 -18.69
CA GLY A 176 -9.84 -6.83 -18.86
C GLY A 176 -10.61 -8.16 -18.79
N ARG A 177 -10.12 -9.10 -17.99
CA ARG A 177 -10.72 -10.42 -17.74
C ARG A 177 -11.33 -10.57 -16.35
N VAL A 178 -11.13 -9.60 -15.48
CA VAL A 178 -11.85 -9.41 -14.23
C VAL A 178 -12.27 -7.95 -14.20
N PHE A 179 -13.54 -7.66 -13.93
CA PHE A 179 -14.08 -6.31 -13.94
C PHE A 179 -15.30 -6.21 -13.02
N GLY A 180 -15.58 -5.00 -12.51
CA GLY A 180 -16.73 -4.72 -11.65
C GLY A 180 -17.98 -4.33 -12.39
N ASP A 181 -18.90 -3.66 -11.69
CA ASP A 181 -20.04 -3.00 -12.30
C ASP A 181 -19.60 -1.79 -13.13
N GLY A 182 -20.32 -1.49 -14.20
CA GLY A 182 -20.05 -0.41 -15.13
C GLY A 182 -20.35 -0.75 -16.57
N VAL A 183 -20.14 0.24 -17.45
CA VAL A 183 -20.31 0.09 -18.92
C VAL A 183 -18.94 -0.05 -19.55
N TYR A 184 -18.72 -1.15 -20.25
CA TYR A 184 -17.42 -1.50 -20.82
C TYR A 184 -17.53 -1.74 -22.32
N ARG A 185 -16.53 -1.27 -23.08
CA ARG A 185 -16.36 -1.60 -24.48
C ARG A 185 -15.69 -2.96 -24.63
N VAL A 186 -16.36 -3.86 -25.31
CA VAL A 186 -15.86 -5.21 -25.56
C VAL A 186 -14.67 -5.18 -26.53
N GLY A 187 -13.62 -5.92 -26.20
CA GLY A 187 -12.39 -6.02 -26.98
C GLY A 187 -11.31 -5.02 -26.58
N SER A 188 -11.67 -3.81 -26.14
CA SER A 188 -10.70 -2.79 -25.68
C SER A 188 -10.58 -2.71 -24.16
N GLU A 189 -11.70 -2.63 -23.43
CA GLU A 189 -11.72 -2.50 -21.97
C GLU A 189 -11.90 -3.85 -21.29
N ILE A 190 -12.81 -4.68 -21.81
CA ILE A 190 -12.96 -6.07 -21.37
C ILE A 190 -12.80 -7.04 -22.52
N LYS A 191 -12.35 -8.26 -22.22
CA LYS A 191 -12.19 -9.31 -23.24
C LYS A 191 -13.48 -10.10 -23.44
N PRO A 192 -13.77 -10.56 -24.68
CA PRO A 192 -14.79 -11.57 -24.90
C PRO A 192 -14.51 -12.84 -24.10
N GLY A 193 -15.55 -13.49 -23.60
CA GLY A 193 -15.43 -14.70 -22.81
C GLY A 193 -16.69 -15.04 -22.04
N THR A 194 -16.67 -16.12 -21.31
CA THR A 194 -17.75 -16.48 -20.39
C THR A 194 -17.33 -16.07 -18.96
N TYR A 195 -18.19 -15.29 -18.32
CA TYR A 195 -17.96 -14.70 -17.01
C TYR A 195 -19.05 -15.11 -16.02
N TYR A 196 -18.73 -15.06 -14.75
CA TYR A 196 -19.68 -15.30 -13.68
C TYR A 196 -19.47 -14.35 -12.50
N VAL A 197 -20.55 -14.17 -11.74
CA VAL A 197 -20.57 -13.57 -10.41
C VAL A 197 -21.29 -14.52 -9.45
N THR A 198 -21.02 -14.39 -8.15
CA THR A 198 -21.65 -15.23 -7.12
C THR A 198 -22.33 -14.38 -6.07
N ASP A 199 -23.33 -14.99 -5.39
CA ASP A 199 -24.03 -14.40 -4.24
C ASP A 199 -24.59 -13.00 -4.55
N VAL A 200 -25.26 -12.88 -5.70
CA VAL A 200 -25.80 -11.60 -6.20
C VAL A 200 -27.20 -11.33 -5.64
N GLU A 201 -27.46 -10.04 -5.41
CA GLU A 201 -28.77 -9.48 -5.06
C GLU A 201 -29.02 -8.22 -5.91
N GLY A 202 -30.04 -8.23 -6.76
CA GLY A 202 -30.40 -7.08 -7.60
C GLY A 202 -29.46 -6.83 -8.77
N CYS A 203 -28.90 -7.87 -9.39
CA CYS A 203 -27.97 -7.79 -10.50
C CYS A 203 -28.69 -7.56 -11.83
N TYR A 204 -28.38 -6.48 -12.53
CA TYR A 204 -28.72 -6.24 -13.93
C TYR A 204 -27.48 -6.34 -14.80
N TRP A 205 -27.63 -6.93 -15.98
CA TRP A 205 -26.61 -6.87 -17.03
C TRP A 205 -27.23 -6.80 -18.41
N GLU A 206 -26.50 -6.19 -19.36
CA GLU A 206 -26.92 -6.01 -20.75
C GLU A 206 -25.72 -6.11 -21.69
N ARG A 207 -25.96 -6.69 -22.87
CA ARG A 207 -25.04 -6.70 -24.02
C ARG A 207 -25.66 -5.92 -25.16
N THR A 208 -24.92 -5.01 -25.80
CA THR A 208 -25.40 -4.20 -26.92
C THR A 208 -24.59 -4.41 -28.18
N ASP A 209 -25.20 -4.11 -29.32
CA ASP A 209 -24.51 -4.04 -30.61
C ASP A 209 -23.90 -2.66 -30.88
N GLY A 210 -23.23 -2.48 -32.05
CA GLY A 210 -22.60 -1.23 -32.46
C GLY A 210 -23.55 -0.04 -32.70
N ASN A 211 -24.87 -0.28 -32.79
CA ASN A 211 -25.90 0.75 -32.91
C ASN A 211 -26.49 1.13 -31.55
N GLY A 212 -26.11 0.44 -30.50
CA GLY A 212 -26.65 0.61 -29.13
C GLY A 212 -27.95 -0.18 -28.91
N GLU A 213 -28.29 -1.14 -29.82
CA GLU A 213 -29.44 -2.00 -29.60
C GLU A 213 -29.09 -3.16 -28.67
N THR A 214 -30.02 -3.48 -27.76
CA THR A 214 -29.88 -4.60 -26.83
C THR A 214 -29.85 -5.93 -27.57
N ILE A 215 -28.76 -6.68 -27.42
CA ILE A 215 -28.65 -8.06 -27.94
C ILE A 215 -29.27 -9.03 -26.94
N ASP A 216 -28.96 -8.83 -25.64
CA ASP A 216 -29.38 -9.70 -24.54
C ASP A 216 -29.25 -8.95 -23.22
N ASN A 217 -30.18 -9.18 -22.30
CA ASN A 217 -30.11 -8.60 -20.96
C ASN A 217 -30.79 -9.52 -19.94
N ASN A 218 -30.52 -9.29 -18.67
CA ASN A 218 -31.24 -9.96 -17.60
C ASN A 218 -31.21 -9.15 -16.30
N PHE A 219 -32.29 -9.24 -15.52
CA PHE A 219 -32.34 -8.77 -14.16
C PHE A 219 -32.56 -9.95 -13.21
N VAL A 220 -31.61 -10.14 -12.29
CA VAL A 220 -31.61 -11.24 -11.33
C VAL A 220 -31.81 -10.69 -9.93
N THR A 221 -32.97 -10.97 -9.32
CA THR A 221 -33.30 -10.48 -7.97
C THR A 221 -32.36 -11.07 -6.92
N ALA A 222 -32.09 -12.39 -6.98
CA ALA A 222 -31.11 -13.07 -6.12
C ALA A 222 -30.67 -14.39 -6.77
N ALA A 223 -29.37 -14.68 -6.74
CA ALA A 223 -28.84 -15.96 -7.19
C ALA A 223 -27.49 -16.27 -6.57
N LYS A 224 -27.22 -17.57 -6.37
CA LYS A 224 -25.90 -18.03 -5.94
C LYS A 224 -24.84 -17.86 -7.03
N ARG A 225 -25.24 -17.90 -8.29
CA ARG A 225 -24.35 -17.70 -9.43
C ARG A 225 -25.14 -17.17 -10.62
N VAL A 226 -24.63 -16.12 -11.24
CA VAL A 226 -25.04 -15.62 -12.55
C VAL A 226 -23.91 -15.80 -13.52
N GLN A 227 -24.21 -16.21 -14.75
CA GLN A 227 -23.20 -16.41 -15.79
C GLN A 227 -23.66 -15.76 -17.08
N VAL A 228 -22.73 -15.10 -17.79
CA VAL A 228 -22.96 -14.48 -19.09
C VAL A 228 -21.82 -14.84 -20.04
N THR A 229 -22.14 -14.99 -21.34
CA THR A 229 -21.11 -15.08 -22.39
C THR A 229 -21.12 -13.78 -23.18
N ILE A 230 -20.01 -13.05 -23.12
CA ILE A 230 -19.74 -11.84 -23.89
C ILE A 230 -19.03 -12.26 -25.16
N HIS A 231 -19.65 -11.99 -26.32
CA HIS A 231 -19.11 -12.39 -27.61
C HIS A 231 -18.18 -11.34 -28.21
N ALA A 232 -17.30 -11.75 -29.12
CA ALA A 232 -16.34 -10.84 -29.77
C ALA A 232 -17.01 -9.79 -30.68
N ASN A 233 -18.24 -10.01 -31.07
CA ASN A 233 -19.04 -9.08 -31.87
C ASN A 233 -19.98 -8.19 -31.05
N ASP A 234 -20.02 -8.35 -29.72
CA ASP A 234 -20.72 -7.41 -28.84
C ASP A 234 -19.96 -6.09 -28.84
N TYR A 235 -20.68 -4.97 -28.77
CA TYR A 235 -20.08 -3.65 -28.73
C TYR A 235 -19.80 -3.20 -27.31
N SER A 236 -20.80 -3.34 -26.43
CA SER A 236 -20.63 -3.07 -25.02
C SER A 236 -21.29 -4.11 -24.12
N PHE A 237 -20.81 -4.13 -22.90
CA PHE A 237 -21.41 -4.85 -21.77
C PHE A 237 -21.64 -3.85 -20.63
N ASP A 238 -22.85 -3.82 -20.11
CA ASP A 238 -23.25 -3.02 -18.96
C ASP A 238 -23.63 -3.94 -17.80
N SER A 239 -23.29 -3.54 -16.57
CA SER A 239 -23.58 -4.32 -15.37
C SER A 239 -23.75 -3.41 -14.17
N GLU A 240 -24.82 -3.66 -13.40
CA GLU A 240 -25.19 -2.90 -12.19
C GLU A 240 -25.64 -3.85 -11.08
N GLY A 241 -25.08 -3.67 -9.87
CA GLY A 241 -25.42 -4.47 -8.69
C GLY A 241 -24.97 -5.94 -8.78
N CYS A 242 -24.16 -6.31 -9.78
CA CYS A 242 -23.68 -7.67 -9.98
C CYS A 242 -22.41 -7.97 -9.19
N GLY A 243 -21.61 -6.93 -8.89
CA GLY A 243 -20.33 -7.06 -8.26
C GLY A 243 -19.22 -7.40 -9.25
N ARG A 244 -18.29 -8.29 -8.87
CA ARG A 244 -17.07 -8.55 -9.67
C ARG A 244 -17.22 -9.78 -10.55
N TRP A 245 -17.21 -9.55 -11.87
CA TRP A 245 -17.21 -10.60 -12.89
C TRP A 245 -15.86 -11.29 -13.00
N GLN A 246 -15.88 -12.61 -13.03
CA GLN A 246 -14.68 -13.46 -13.12
C GLN A 246 -14.82 -14.43 -14.31
N PRO A 247 -13.72 -14.77 -15.03
CA PRO A 247 -13.78 -15.69 -16.15
C PRO A 247 -14.05 -17.12 -15.66
N THR A 248 -14.84 -17.88 -16.44
CA THR A 248 -14.98 -19.32 -16.23
C THR A 248 -13.76 -20.02 -16.83
N GLY A 249 -12.96 -20.69 -16.01
CA GLY A 249 -11.77 -21.45 -16.48
C GLY A 249 -10.55 -20.53 -16.69
N SER A 250 -9.93 -20.16 -15.59
CA SER A 250 -8.56 -19.61 -15.50
C SER A 250 -7.63 -20.70 -15.00
#